data_b5c9e2afc58da802b3cf560af1936fed
#
_entry.id   b5c9e2afc58da802b3cf560af1936fed
#
_cell.length_a   1.000
_cell.length_b   1.000
_cell.length_c   1.000
_cell.angle_alpha   90.00
_cell.angle_beta   90.00
_cell.angle_gamma   90.00
#
_symmetry.space_group_name_H-M   'P 1'
#
loop_
_entity.id
_entity.type
_entity.pdbx_description
1 polymer ?
#
loop_
_entity_poly.entity_id
_entity_poly.type
_entity_poly.pdbx_seq_one_letter_code
_entity_poly.pdbx_strand_id
1 'polypeptide(L)'
;MAFQAPRGTHDVLPGEAPAGRDADSRLFHTYKWQALEATFREVCARFGAEEIRTPVFEDTALFHRSVGEATDIVSKETYDLEDRGGDSLTLRPEGTAGVMRAIVQHGLAGGQNVLLRLYYLNSHFRYERPQRGRYRQHHQVGVEYVGAEDPMADVEVMALGMAYLRAIGLDDVRLEINSVRTPTCRPVHREALRAHLQPHLSRMSEDSQRRFEAADLQPRRPVR
;
A
#
# COMPACT_ATOMS: atom_id res chain seq x y z
N MET A 1 22.08 -21.39 -20.55
CA MET A 1 21.06 -21.22 -19.49
C MET A 1 19.96 -20.33 -20.05
N ALA A 2 18.68 -20.70 -19.88
CA ALA A 2 17.58 -19.82 -20.24
C ALA A 2 17.37 -18.79 -19.11
N PHE A 3 17.26 -17.51 -19.45
CA PHE A 3 16.91 -16.47 -18.48
C PHE A 3 15.45 -16.64 -18.05
N GLN A 4 15.16 -16.33 -16.80
CA GLN A 4 13.82 -16.36 -16.21
C GLN A 4 13.58 -15.07 -15.46
N ALA A 5 12.29 -14.70 -15.29
CA ALA A 5 11.93 -13.58 -14.43
C ALA A 5 12.44 -13.79 -13.00
N PRO A 6 12.91 -12.73 -12.31
CA PRO A 6 13.34 -12.83 -10.92
C PRO A 6 12.25 -13.41 -10.02
N ARG A 7 12.65 -14.14 -8.99
CA ARG A 7 11.69 -14.74 -8.04
C ARG A 7 10.80 -13.68 -7.40
N GLY A 8 9.49 -13.88 -7.48
CA GLY A 8 8.49 -12.95 -6.93
C GLY A 8 8.12 -11.81 -7.88
N THR A 9 8.50 -11.92 -9.16
CA THR A 9 8.03 -11.06 -10.25
C THR A 9 7.34 -11.90 -11.30
N HIS A 10 6.49 -11.29 -12.11
CA HIS A 10 5.74 -11.97 -13.16
C HIS A 10 5.62 -11.09 -14.40
N ASP A 11 5.66 -11.72 -15.57
CA ASP A 11 5.32 -11.09 -16.83
C ASP A 11 3.80 -11.02 -16.98
N VAL A 12 3.29 -9.92 -17.52
CA VAL A 12 1.89 -9.79 -17.95
C VAL A 12 1.85 -10.02 -19.45
N LEU A 13 1.28 -11.14 -19.87
CA LEU A 13 1.40 -11.66 -21.23
C LEU A 13 0.16 -11.35 -22.08
N PRO A 14 0.32 -11.10 -23.40
CA PRO A 14 -0.78 -10.92 -24.32
C PRO A 14 -1.51 -12.26 -24.60
N GLY A 15 -2.84 -12.18 -24.83
CA GLY A 15 -3.66 -13.33 -25.22
C GLY A 15 -3.80 -14.40 -24.13
N GLU A 16 -4.23 -15.59 -24.56
CA GLU A 16 -4.22 -16.78 -23.71
C GLU A 16 -2.81 -17.37 -23.75
N ALA A 17 -1.96 -16.95 -22.83
CA ALA A 17 -0.68 -17.65 -22.65
C ALA A 17 -0.96 -19.14 -22.36
N PRO A 18 -0.15 -20.06 -22.94
CA PRO A 18 -0.26 -21.47 -22.59
C PRO A 18 -0.20 -21.57 -21.08
N ALA A 19 -1.15 -22.30 -20.48
CA ALA A 19 -1.24 -22.46 -19.04
C ALA A 19 0.13 -22.89 -18.52
N GLY A 20 0.86 -21.93 -17.97
CA GLY A 20 2.15 -22.18 -17.35
C GLY A 20 1.94 -23.17 -16.19
N ARG A 21 3.01 -23.80 -15.77
CA ARG A 21 2.99 -24.76 -14.66
C ARG A 21 2.49 -24.18 -13.34
N ASP A 22 2.40 -22.84 -13.24
CA ASP A 22 1.91 -22.14 -12.06
C ASP A 22 0.45 -21.75 -12.20
N ALA A 23 -0.35 -22.06 -11.16
CA ALA A 23 -1.76 -21.68 -11.09
C ALA A 23 -1.99 -20.18 -11.23
N ASP A 24 -0.97 -19.38 -10.90
CA ASP A 24 -1.02 -17.91 -10.97
C ASP A 24 -0.83 -17.37 -12.40
N SER A 25 -0.31 -18.17 -13.35
CA SER A 25 -0.11 -17.73 -14.75
C SER A 25 -1.41 -17.26 -15.41
N ARG A 26 -2.57 -17.79 -14.96
CA ARG A 26 -3.89 -17.37 -15.45
C ARG A 26 -4.31 -15.95 -15.03
N LEU A 27 -3.62 -15.37 -14.06
CA LEU A 27 -3.93 -14.04 -13.52
C LEU A 27 -3.24 -12.93 -14.32
N PHE A 28 -2.11 -13.25 -14.98
CA PHE A 28 -1.23 -12.26 -15.61
C PHE A 28 -1.47 -12.15 -17.12
N HIS A 29 -2.72 -11.90 -17.53
CA HIS A 29 -3.07 -11.60 -18.92
C HIS A 29 -3.32 -10.11 -19.10
N THR A 30 -2.69 -9.53 -20.12
CA THR A 30 -2.76 -8.08 -20.40
C THR A 30 -4.19 -7.55 -20.49
N TYR A 31 -5.10 -8.27 -21.11
CA TYR A 31 -6.50 -7.83 -21.23
C TYR A 31 -7.22 -7.70 -19.88
N LYS A 32 -6.90 -8.57 -18.89
CA LYS A 32 -7.46 -8.48 -17.53
C LYS A 32 -6.96 -7.24 -16.84
N TRP A 33 -5.66 -6.97 -16.94
CA TRP A 33 -5.03 -5.78 -16.38
C TRP A 33 -5.60 -4.52 -16.98
N GLN A 34 -5.70 -4.45 -18.31
CA GLN A 34 -6.29 -3.33 -19.02
C GLN A 34 -7.74 -3.09 -18.59
N ALA A 35 -8.54 -4.14 -18.42
CA ALA A 35 -9.92 -4.03 -17.95
C ALA A 35 -9.98 -3.46 -16.52
N LEU A 36 -9.17 -3.98 -15.59
CA LEU A 36 -9.11 -3.48 -14.21
C LEU A 36 -8.67 -2.02 -14.14
N GLU A 37 -7.63 -1.66 -14.90
CA GLU A 37 -7.12 -0.30 -14.96
C GLU A 37 -8.12 0.69 -15.58
N ALA A 38 -8.77 0.30 -16.68
CA ALA A 38 -9.78 1.13 -17.33
C ALA A 38 -10.97 1.39 -16.40
N THR A 39 -11.47 0.34 -15.75
CA THR A 39 -12.55 0.46 -14.76
C THR A 39 -12.15 1.36 -13.58
N PHE A 40 -10.92 1.26 -13.09
CA PHE A 40 -10.47 2.12 -12.01
C PHE A 40 -10.42 3.60 -12.41
N ARG A 41 -9.87 3.91 -13.61
CA ARG A 41 -9.85 5.28 -14.16
C ARG A 41 -11.26 5.84 -14.32
N GLU A 42 -12.19 5.03 -14.82
CA GLU A 42 -13.59 5.44 -14.98
C GLU A 42 -14.25 5.75 -13.63
N VAL A 43 -14.05 4.90 -12.63
CA VAL A 43 -14.56 5.14 -11.28
C VAL A 43 -13.94 6.41 -10.69
N CYS A 44 -12.62 6.58 -10.75
CA CYS A 44 -11.94 7.78 -10.27
C CYS A 44 -12.45 9.05 -10.93
N ALA A 45 -12.67 9.04 -12.24
CA ALA A 45 -13.23 10.19 -12.97
C ALA A 45 -14.64 10.57 -12.48
N ARG A 46 -15.49 9.60 -12.13
CA ARG A 46 -16.82 9.86 -11.54
C ARG A 46 -16.74 10.52 -10.15
N PHE A 47 -15.67 10.29 -9.41
CA PHE A 47 -15.40 10.94 -8.13
C PHE A 47 -14.56 12.23 -8.27
N GLY A 48 -14.29 12.69 -9.49
CA GLY A 48 -13.50 13.90 -9.74
C GLY A 48 -12.03 13.77 -9.34
N ALA A 49 -11.50 12.56 -9.30
CA ALA A 49 -10.08 12.34 -8.99
C ALA A 49 -9.25 12.35 -10.28
N GLU A 50 -8.04 12.92 -10.20
CA GLU A 50 -7.08 13.06 -11.29
C GLU A 50 -5.88 12.12 -11.14
N GLU A 51 -5.35 11.62 -12.26
CA GLU A 51 -4.21 10.70 -12.23
C GLU A 51 -2.92 11.46 -11.89
N ILE A 52 -2.16 10.94 -10.91
CA ILE A 52 -0.80 11.36 -10.64
C ILE A 52 0.16 10.20 -10.89
N ARG A 53 1.31 10.51 -11.50
CA ARG A 53 2.38 9.55 -11.74
C ARG A 53 3.67 10.05 -11.10
N THR A 54 4.24 9.24 -10.22
CA THR A 54 5.51 9.52 -9.55
C THR A 54 6.62 8.60 -10.09
N PRO A 55 7.89 8.93 -9.89
CA PRO A 55 9.00 8.06 -10.25
C PRO A 55 8.91 6.67 -9.60
N VAL A 56 9.54 5.69 -10.25
CA VAL A 56 9.62 4.30 -9.75
C VAL A 56 10.58 4.19 -8.56
N PHE A 57 11.56 5.07 -8.48
CA PHE A 57 12.51 5.19 -7.38
C PHE A 57 12.55 6.63 -6.87
N GLU A 58 12.85 6.78 -5.60
CA GLU A 58 12.95 8.04 -4.89
C GLU A 58 14.20 8.01 -4.00
N ASP A 59 14.58 9.16 -3.47
CA ASP A 59 15.59 9.24 -2.41
C ASP A 59 15.21 8.34 -1.23
N THR A 60 16.15 7.54 -0.75
CA THR A 60 15.92 6.59 0.35
C THR A 60 15.39 7.28 1.61
N ALA A 61 15.83 8.50 1.89
CA ALA A 61 15.39 9.26 3.06
C ALA A 61 13.89 9.59 3.04
N LEU A 62 13.27 9.66 1.86
CA LEU A 62 11.82 9.89 1.74
C LEU A 62 11.03 8.79 2.45
N PHE A 63 11.38 7.53 2.21
CA PHE A 63 10.66 6.40 2.81
C PHE A 63 10.98 6.22 4.28
N HIS A 64 12.24 6.41 4.69
CA HIS A 64 12.65 6.35 6.10
C HIS A 64 11.90 7.39 6.95
N ARG A 65 11.72 8.59 6.41
CA ARG A 65 11.01 9.68 7.10
C ARG A 65 9.49 9.49 7.14
N SER A 66 8.88 9.00 6.06
CA SER A 66 7.41 8.92 5.92
C SER A 66 6.80 7.71 6.62
N VAL A 67 7.48 6.57 6.58
CA VAL A 67 6.95 5.30 7.11
C VAL A 67 7.38 5.09 8.57
N GLY A 68 8.38 5.84 9.06
CA GLY A 68 8.99 5.70 10.38
C GLY A 68 10.04 4.59 10.44
N GLU A 69 11.17 4.87 11.09
CA GLU A 69 12.33 3.97 11.18
C GLU A 69 12.03 2.60 11.82
N ALA A 70 10.91 2.49 12.53
CA ALA A 70 10.53 1.29 13.29
C ALA A 70 9.58 0.35 12.54
N THR A 71 9.22 0.62 11.28
CA THR A 71 8.34 -0.28 10.54
C THR A 71 9.12 -1.38 9.83
N ASP A 72 8.59 -2.61 9.87
CA ASP A 72 9.19 -3.77 9.18
C ASP A 72 9.42 -3.50 7.67
N ILE A 73 8.61 -2.64 7.04
CA ILE A 73 8.71 -2.29 5.62
C ILE A 73 10.03 -1.56 5.34
N VAL A 74 10.36 -0.54 6.11
CA VAL A 74 11.58 0.27 5.90
C VAL A 74 12.83 -0.48 6.34
N SER A 75 12.75 -1.26 7.42
CA SER A 75 13.93 -1.90 7.97
C SER A 75 14.36 -3.20 7.27
N LYS A 76 13.45 -3.85 6.50
CA LYS A 76 13.71 -5.22 5.99
C LYS A 76 13.20 -5.51 4.58
N GLU A 77 12.31 -4.67 4.03
CA GLU A 77 11.57 -5.02 2.81
C GLU A 77 11.83 -4.05 1.64
N THR A 78 12.67 -3.03 1.80
CA THR A 78 13.01 -2.11 0.72
C THR A 78 14.06 -2.70 -0.22
N TYR A 79 14.04 -2.23 -1.46
CA TYR A 79 15.11 -2.42 -2.45
C TYR A 79 15.89 -1.13 -2.58
N ASP A 80 16.97 -1.03 -1.83
CA ASP A 80 17.84 0.13 -1.84
C ASP A 80 18.99 -0.10 -2.80
N LEU A 81 19.40 0.95 -3.48
CA LEU A 81 20.48 0.94 -4.46
C LEU A 81 21.25 2.27 -4.37
N GLU A 82 22.50 2.25 -4.75
CA GLU A 82 23.32 3.43 -4.95
C GLU A 82 23.49 3.67 -6.45
N ASP A 83 23.27 4.88 -6.91
CA ASP A 83 23.50 5.22 -8.29
C ASP A 83 24.98 5.46 -8.55
N ARG A 84 25.35 5.75 -9.82
CA ARG A 84 26.75 6.02 -10.19
C ARG A 84 27.29 7.33 -9.61
N GLY A 85 26.41 8.21 -9.16
CA GLY A 85 26.76 9.48 -8.51
C GLY A 85 27.01 9.34 -7.02
N GLY A 86 26.63 8.20 -6.43
CA GLY A 86 26.69 7.95 -4.99
C GLY A 86 25.38 8.29 -4.26
N ASP A 87 24.30 8.61 -4.98
CA ASP A 87 23.01 8.90 -4.38
C ASP A 87 22.32 7.60 -3.95
N SER A 88 21.77 7.59 -2.73
CA SER A 88 21.01 6.46 -2.20
C SER A 88 19.56 6.54 -2.65
N LEU A 89 19.14 5.55 -3.43
CA LEU A 89 17.82 5.45 -4.02
C LEU A 89 17.09 4.20 -3.56
N THR A 90 15.77 4.27 -3.47
CA THR A 90 14.92 3.14 -3.10
C THR A 90 13.81 2.94 -4.12
N LEU A 91 13.63 1.71 -4.61
CA LEU A 91 12.43 1.36 -5.38
C LEU A 91 11.21 1.53 -4.49
N ARG A 92 10.21 2.30 -4.95
CA ARG A 92 9.04 2.65 -4.14
C ARG A 92 8.33 1.42 -3.57
N PRO A 93 8.26 1.27 -2.23
CA PRO A 93 7.54 0.15 -1.59
C PRO A 93 6.04 0.44 -1.45
N GLU A 94 5.63 1.71 -1.63
CA GLU A 94 4.26 2.22 -1.51
C GLU A 94 4.09 3.51 -2.33
N GLY A 95 2.86 4.04 -2.46
CA GLY A 95 2.59 5.19 -3.33
C GLY A 95 2.50 6.54 -2.62
N THR A 96 2.03 6.55 -1.38
CA THR A 96 1.65 7.77 -0.65
C THR A 96 2.84 8.74 -0.48
N ALA A 97 4.02 8.23 -0.09
CA ALA A 97 5.20 9.09 0.13
C ALA A 97 5.62 9.84 -1.14
N GLY A 98 5.66 9.14 -2.29
CA GLY A 98 5.97 9.77 -3.57
C GLY A 98 4.94 10.81 -3.99
N VAL A 99 3.65 10.55 -3.76
CA VAL A 99 2.58 11.51 -4.04
C VAL A 99 2.71 12.74 -3.13
N MET A 100 2.92 12.54 -1.82
CA MET A 100 3.11 13.66 -0.87
C MET A 100 4.34 14.49 -1.22
N ARG A 101 5.47 13.86 -1.59
CA ARG A 101 6.66 14.57 -2.07
C ARG A 101 6.33 15.41 -3.31
N ALA A 102 5.60 14.85 -4.29
CA ALA A 102 5.22 15.57 -5.50
C ALA A 102 4.32 16.78 -5.20
N ILE A 103 3.32 16.61 -4.32
CA ILE A 103 2.42 17.69 -3.89
C ILE A 103 3.23 18.85 -3.27
N VAL A 104 4.16 18.53 -2.36
CA VAL A 104 4.99 19.54 -1.69
C VAL A 104 5.95 20.20 -2.68
N GLN A 105 6.66 19.40 -3.49
CA GLN A 105 7.66 19.89 -4.43
C GLN A 105 7.07 20.84 -5.48
N HIS A 106 5.87 20.56 -5.95
CA HIS A 106 5.21 21.35 -6.99
C HIS A 106 4.18 22.35 -6.44
N GLY A 107 4.04 22.46 -5.12
CA GLY A 107 3.14 23.41 -4.48
C GLY A 107 1.66 23.18 -4.81
N LEU A 108 1.26 21.94 -5.08
CA LEU A 108 -0.11 21.63 -5.54
C LEU A 108 -1.18 21.96 -4.50
N ALA A 109 -0.83 21.95 -3.21
CA ALA A 109 -1.71 22.30 -2.09
C ALA A 109 -1.58 23.79 -1.68
N GLY A 110 -1.00 24.66 -2.50
CA GLY A 110 -0.63 26.02 -2.15
C GLY A 110 -1.78 27.05 -2.10
N GLY A 111 -3.05 26.63 -2.07
CA GLY A 111 -4.22 27.51 -1.93
C GLY A 111 -5.00 27.26 -0.65
N GLN A 112 -5.75 28.29 -0.18
CA GLN A 112 -6.73 28.08 0.89
C GLN A 112 -7.88 27.20 0.35
N ASN A 113 -8.24 26.15 1.10
CA ASN A 113 -9.35 25.23 0.78
C ASN A 113 -9.19 24.41 -0.52
N VAL A 114 -7.97 24.05 -0.91
CA VAL A 114 -7.75 23.17 -2.04
C VAL A 114 -7.90 21.72 -1.59
N LEU A 115 -8.96 21.05 -2.04
CA LEU A 115 -9.10 19.60 -1.92
C LEU A 115 -8.51 18.94 -3.17
N LEU A 116 -7.37 18.30 -3.02
CA LEU A 116 -6.79 17.46 -4.07
C LEU A 116 -7.40 16.06 -3.99
N ARG A 117 -7.94 15.59 -5.11
CA ARG A 117 -8.38 14.22 -5.31
C ARG A 117 -7.47 13.57 -6.33
N LEU A 118 -6.53 12.78 -5.87
CA LEU A 118 -5.53 12.15 -6.74
C LEU A 118 -5.67 10.64 -6.71
N TYR A 119 -5.37 9.99 -7.83
CA TYR A 119 -5.25 8.54 -7.89
C TYR A 119 -4.01 8.11 -8.65
N TYR A 120 -3.55 6.89 -8.40
CA TYR A 120 -2.43 6.30 -9.13
C TYR A 120 -2.64 4.82 -9.40
N LEU A 121 -1.97 4.34 -10.45
CA LEU A 121 -1.83 2.91 -10.78
C LEU A 121 -0.34 2.64 -10.87
N ASN A 122 0.22 2.01 -9.85
CA ASN A 122 1.66 1.90 -9.70
C ASN A 122 2.12 0.46 -9.44
N SER A 123 3.31 0.11 -9.99
CA SER A 123 4.07 -1.03 -9.50
C SER A 123 4.82 -0.62 -8.23
N HIS A 124 4.78 -1.47 -7.21
CA HIS A 124 5.51 -1.32 -5.96
C HIS A 124 6.43 -2.51 -5.75
N PHE A 125 7.49 -2.33 -4.95
CA PHE A 125 8.56 -3.30 -4.80
C PHE A 125 8.85 -3.53 -3.33
N ARG A 126 8.70 -4.80 -2.86
CA ARG A 126 9.01 -5.19 -1.48
C ARG A 126 9.76 -6.50 -1.45
N TYR A 127 10.86 -6.56 -0.73
CA TYR A 127 11.64 -7.77 -0.53
C TYR A 127 10.96 -8.69 0.46
N GLU A 128 9.80 -9.21 0.06
CA GLU A 128 9.04 -10.17 0.86
C GLU A 128 9.35 -11.61 0.46
N ARG A 129 9.02 -12.56 1.36
CA ARG A 129 9.02 -13.98 0.99
C ARG A 129 7.87 -14.24 0.01
N PRO A 130 8.15 -14.59 -1.25
CA PRO A 130 7.11 -14.78 -2.24
C PRO A 130 6.20 -15.96 -1.88
N GLN A 131 4.90 -15.73 -1.95
CA GLN A 131 3.86 -16.75 -1.82
C GLN A 131 2.65 -16.33 -2.68
N ARG A 132 1.65 -17.20 -2.81
CA ARG A 132 0.46 -16.87 -3.59
C ARG A 132 -0.18 -15.57 -3.10
N GLY A 133 -0.40 -14.61 -4.03
CA GLY A 133 -0.96 -13.29 -3.71
C GLY A 133 0.01 -12.32 -3.02
N ARG A 134 1.30 -12.70 -2.83
CA ARG A 134 2.31 -11.84 -2.25
C ARG A 134 3.58 -11.87 -3.10
N TYR A 135 3.79 -10.83 -3.87
CA TYR A 135 4.86 -10.72 -4.85
C TYR A 135 5.86 -9.62 -4.45
N ARG A 136 7.10 -9.75 -4.93
CA ARG A 136 8.15 -8.74 -4.75
C ARG A 136 7.92 -7.50 -5.60
N GLN A 137 7.36 -7.69 -6.79
CA GLN A 137 6.75 -6.63 -7.59
C GLN A 137 5.25 -6.87 -7.60
N HIS A 138 4.49 -5.92 -7.08
CA HIS A 138 3.03 -5.96 -7.08
C HIS A 138 2.47 -4.66 -7.64
N HIS A 139 1.27 -4.70 -8.16
CA HIS A 139 0.58 -3.52 -8.67
C HIS A 139 -0.50 -3.10 -7.68
N GLN A 140 -0.61 -1.81 -7.49
CA GLN A 140 -1.57 -1.22 -6.59
C GLN A 140 -2.27 -0.05 -7.27
N VAL A 141 -3.58 -0.01 -7.15
CA VAL A 141 -4.37 1.19 -7.35
C VAL A 141 -4.52 1.90 -6.02
N GLY A 142 -4.41 3.21 -6.00
CA GLY A 142 -4.55 4.00 -4.78
C GLY A 142 -5.14 5.36 -5.05
N VAL A 143 -5.73 5.95 -4.02
CA VAL A 143 -6.27 7.31 -4.03
C VAL A 143 -5.73 8.08 -2.82
N GLU A 144 -5.44 9.36 -3.04
CA GLU A 144 -4.96 10.27 -2.03
C GLU A 144 -5.84 11.53 -2.04
N TYR A 145 -6.59 11.74 -0.97
CA TYR A 145 -7.37 12.96 -0.76
C TYR A 145 -6.63 13.84 0.24
N VAL A 146 -6.26 15.04 -0.18
CA VAL A 146 -5.40 15.95 0.60
C VAL A 146 -6.05 17.31 0.69
N GLY A 147 -6.03 17.90 1.90
CA GLY A 147 -6.59 19.22 2.17
C GLY A 147 -8.03 19.22 2.69
N ALA A 148 -8.64 18.05 2.93
CA ALA A 148 -9.94 17.95 3.56
C ALA A 148 -9.80 17.68 5.06
N GLU A 149 -10.49 18.45 5.89
CA GLU A 149 -10.64 18.21 7.33
C GLU A 149 -11.96 17.52 7.67
N ASP A 150 -12.90 17.52 6.73
CA ASP A 150 -14.25 16.95 6.91
C ASP A 150 -14.23 15.42 6.78
N PRO A 151 -14.86 14.67 7.72
CA PRO A 151 -15.02 13.23 7.63
C PRO A 151 -15.71 12.72 6.34
N MET A 152 -16.40 13.59 5.62
CA MET A 152 -17.00 13.24 4.33
C MET A 152 -15.96 12.86 3.28
N ALA A 153 -14.73 13.36 3.38
CA ALA A 153 -13.64 12.91 2.50
C ALA A 153 -13.28 11.44 2.73
N ASP A 154 -13.27 10.98 3.98
CA ASP A 154 -13.06 9.56 4.31
C ASP A 154 -14.20 8.70 3.73
N VAL A 155 -15.45 9.18 3.86
CA VAL A 155 -16.63 8.49 3.30
C VAL A 155 -16.54 8.40 1.78
N GLU A 156 -16.12 9.48 1.11
CA GLU A 156 -15.96 9.53 -0.35
C GLU A 156 -14.90 8.54 -0.83
N VAL A 157 -13.74 8.45 -0.16
CA VAL A 157 -12.68 7.48 -0.47
C VAL A 157 -13.17 6.04 -0.28
N MET A 158 -13.88 5.77 0.83
CA MET A 158 -14.47 4.45 1.07
C MET A 158 -15.51 4.10 0.00
N ALA A 159 -16.36 5.05 -0.38
CA ALA A 159 -17.37 4.87 -1.42
C ALA A 159 -16.74 4.61 -2.79
N LEU A 160 -15.66 5.32 -3.14
CA LEU A 160 -14.88 5.08 -4.36
C LEU A 160 -14.32 3.66 -4.39
N GLY A 161 -13.70 3.22 -3.30
CA GLY A 161 -13.17 1.86 -3.18
C GLY A 161 -14.26 0.79 -3.36
N MET A 162 -15.40 0.97 -2.72
CA MET A 162 -16.54 0.05 -2.86
C MET A 162 -17.16 0.08 -4.27
N ALA A 163 -17.23 1.27 -4.90
CA ALA A 163 -17.72 1.40 -6.27
C ALA A 163 -16.81 0.67 -7.26
N TYR A 164 -15.48 0.76 -7.08
CA TYR A 164 -14.52 0.02 -7.90
C TYR A 164 -14.66 -1.49 -7.73
N LEU A 165 -14.72 -1.99 -6.50
CA LEU A 165 -14.86 -3.42 -6.24
C LEU A 165 -16.13 -3.99 -6.88
N ARG A 166 -17.25 -3.29 -6.78
CA ARG A 166 -18.49 -3.68 -7.46
C ARG A 166 -18.37 -3.63 -8.99
N ALA A 167 -17.73 -2.59 -9.52
CA ALA A 167 -17.56 -2.45 -10.97
C ALA A 167 -16.72 -3.57 -11.61
N ILE A 168 -15.82 -4.21 -10.83
CA ILE A 168 -15.06 -5.38 -11.26
C ILE A 168 -15.72 -6.71 -10.88
N GLY A 169 -16.99 -6.70 -10.42
CA GLY A 169 -17.75 -7.90 -10.10
C GLY A 169 -17.53 -8.50 -8.73
N LEU A 170 -16.95 -7.76 -7.79
CA LEU A 170 -16.79 -8.19 -6.40
C LEU A 170 -17.93 -7.61 -5.55
N ASP A 171 -19.10 -8.24 -5.58
CA ASP A 171 -20.30 -7.75 -4.88
C ASP A 171 -20.38 -8.24 -3.43
N ASP A 172 -19.78 -9.39 -3.12
CA ASP A 172 -19.77 -9.99 -1.78
C ASP A 172 -18.57 -9.50 -0.96
N VAL A 173 -18.45 -8.18 -0.80
CA VAL A 173 -17.43 -7.54 0.02
C VAL A 173 -18.06 -6.72 1.13
N ARG A 174 -17.49 -6.82 2.34
CA ARG A 174 -17.90 -6.07 3.51
C ARG A 174 -16.86 -5.03 3.87
N LEU A 175 -17.28 -3.76 3.94
CA LEU A 175 -16.45 -2.69 4.47
C LEU A 175 -16.41 -2.78 6.00
N GLU A 176 -15.21 -2.92 6.56
CA GLU A 176 -14.99 -2.83 8.00
C GLU A 176 -14.19 -1.57 8.30
N ILE A 177 -14.77 -0.70 9.14
CA ILE A 177 -14.16 0.58 9.52
C ILE A 177 -13.53 0.45 10.90
N ASN A 178 -12.33 0.98 11.05
CA ASN A 178 -11.63 1.10 12.33
C ASN A 178 -10.98 2.49 12.44
N SER A 179 -10.75 2.95 13.66
CA SER A 179 -10.11 4.23 13.97
C SER A 179 -8.79 4.01 14.70
N VAL A 180 -7.76 4.78 14.33
CA VAL A 180 -6.48 4.81 15.05
C VAL A 180 -6.59 5.54 16.39
N ARG A 181 -7.76 6.17 16.68
CA ARG A 181 -8.08 6.93 17.89
C ARG A 181 -7.37 8.30 17.95
N THR A 182 -7.79 9.10 18.93
CA THR A 182 -7.20 10.42 19.15
C THR A 182 -5.86 10.33 19.89
N PRO A 183 -4.99 11.36 19.82
CA PRO A 183 -3.76 11.42 20.59
C PRO A 183 -3.97 11.25 22.10
N THR A 184 -5.14 11.64 22.63
CA THR A 184 -5.47 11.55 24.04
C THR A 184 -5.93 10.14 24.46
N CYS A 185 -6.75 9.47 23.66
CA CYS A 185 -7.27 8.14 24.02
C CYS A 185 -6.32 6.99 23.63
N ARG A 186 -5.43 7.20 22.68
CA ARG A 186 -4.49 6.17 22.22
C ARG A 186 -3.54 5.66 23.32
N PRO A 187 -2.90 6.52 24.15
CA PRO A 187 -2.08 6.07 25.27
C PRO A 187 -2.87 5.25 26.29
N VAL A 188 -4.06 5.69 26.67
CA VAL A 188 -4.93 5.00 27.64
C VAL A 188 -5.31 3.61 27.14
N HIS A 189 -5.69 3.49 25.86
CA HIS A 189 -5.99 2.19 25.27
C HIS A 189 -4.77 1.28 25.24
N ARG A 190 -3.59 1.82 24.89
CA ARG A 190 -2.35 1.07 24.85
C ARG A 190 -2.00 0.51 26.22
N GLU A 191 -2.15 1.32 27.27
CA GLU A 191 -1.92 0.90 28.64
C GLU A 191 -2.89 -0.20 29.08
N ALA A 192 -4.18 -0.04 28.82
CA ALA A 192 -5.18 -1.05 29.09
C ALA A 192 -4.90 -2.37 28.34
N LEU A 193 -4.50 -2.29 27.07
CA LEU A 193 -4.13 -3.45 26.29
C LEU A 193 -2.86 -4.15 26.85
N ARG A 194 -1.86 -3.37 27.26
CA ARG A 194 -0.67 -3.92 27.94
C ARG A 194 -1.03 -4.67 29.21
N ALA A 195 -1.81 -4.04 30.09
CA ALA A 195 -2.27 -4.67 31.32
C ALA A 195 -3.02 -5.97 31.08
N HIS A 196 -3.87 -5.98 30.04
CA HIS A 196 -4.63 -7.18 29.65
C HIS A 196 -3.72 -8.31 29.10
N LEU A 197 -2.72 -7.98 28.29
CA LEU A 197 -1.85 -8.96 27.65
C LEU A 197 -0.73 -9.47 28.58
N GLN A 198 -0.28 -8.68 29.54
CA GLN A 198 0.84 -9.01 30.44
C GLN A 198 0.75 -10.42 31.06
N PRO A 199 -0.42 -10.87 31.60
CA PRO A 199 -0.53 -12.22 32.17
C PRO A 199 -0.45 -13.35 31.16
N HIS A 200 -0.54 -13.02 29.85
CA HIS A 200 -0.62 -14.00 28.77
C HIS A 200 0.68 -14.08 27.94
N LEU A 201 1.70 -13.28 28.27
CA LEU A 201 2.93 -13.18 27.48
C LEU A 201 3.61 -14.53 27.25
N SER A 202 3.71 -15.37 28.26
CA SER A 202 4.37 -16.69 28.16
C SER A 202 3.66 -17.66 27.19
N ARG A 203 2.41 -17.36 26.83
CA ARG A 203 1.59 -18.17 25.89
C ARG A 203 1.61 -17.61 24.47
N MET A 204 2.24 -16.46 24.25
CA MET A 204 2.33 -15.81 22.95
C MET A 204 3.55 -16.30 22.17
N SER A 205 3.49 -16.16 20.83
CA SER A 205 4.64 -16.40 19.98
C SER A 205 5.78 -15.41 20.29
N GLU A 206 7.02 -15.79 20.00
CA GLU A 206 8.21 -14.93 20.19
C GLU A 206 8.07 -13.58 19.47
N ASP A 207 7.45 -13.57 18.27
CA ASP A 207 7.17 -12.34 17.53
C ASP A 207 6.19 -11.43 18.28
N SER A 208 5.15 -12.00 18.89
CA SER A 208 4.18 -11.25 19.68
C SER A 208 4.78 -10.71 20.99
N GLN A 209 5.66 -11.48 21.62
CA GLN A 209 6.38 -11.03 22.83
C GLN A 209 7.30 -9.85 22.50
N ARG A 210 8.09 -9.97 21.44
CA ARG A 210 8.96 -8.88 20.95
C ARG A 210 8.19 -7.60 20.62
N ARG A 211 7.03 -7.71 19.98
CA ARG A 211 6.15 -6.54 19.69
C ARG A 211 5.58 -5.92 20.94
N PHE A 212 5.22 -6.73 21.91
CA PHE A 212 4.76 -6.25 23.20
C PHE A 212 5.84 -5.44 23.91
N GLU A 213 7.10 -5.90 23.91
CA GLU A 213 8.24 -5.19 24.48
C GLU A 213 8.56 -3.88 23.72
N ALA A 214 8.52 -3.92 22.40
CA ALA A 214 8.73 -2.75 21.55
C ALA A 214 7.58 -1.72 21.59
N ALA A 215 6.54 -1.96 22.41
CA ALA A 215 5.31 -1.17 22.49
C ALA A 215 4.52 -1.05 21.16
N ASP A 216 4.79 -1.91 20.19
CA ASP A 216 4.03 -2.01 18.93
C ASP A 216 2.81 -2.93 19.12
N LEU A 217 1.83 -2.42 19.86
CA LEU A 217 0.62 -3.16 20.22
C LEU A 217 -0.53 -2.95 19.20
N GLN A 218 -0.24 -2.90 17.92
CA GLN A 218 -1.29 -2.89 16.90
C GLN A 218 -1.80 -4.32 16.66
N PRO A 219 -3.11 -4.59 16.78
CA PRO A 219 -3.65 -5.90 16.46
C PRO A 219 -3.49 -6.17 14.96
N ARG A 220 -2.63 -7.12 14.58
CA ARG A 220 -2.69 -7.69 13.23
C ARG A 220 -3.90 -8.60 13.14
N ARG A 221 -4.67 -8.46 12.08
CA ARG A 221 -5.75 -9.41 11.78
C ARG A 221 -5.17 -10.82 11.61
N PRO A 222 -5.83 -11.85 12.16
CA PRO A 222 -5.47 -13.21 11.81
C PRO A 222 -5.64 -13.40 10.31
N VAL A 223 -4.59 -13.86 9.64
CA VAL A 223 -4.68 -14.36 8.27
C VAL A 223 -5.51 -15.63 8.33
N ARG A 224 -6.72 -15.59 7.78
CA ARG A 224 -7.55 -16.78 7.55
C ARG A 224 -7.11 -17.47 6.27
#